data_0aa4d41f72f9ae07f1dfa41c96ce8598
#
_entry.id   0aa4d41f72f9ae07f1dfa41c96ce8598
#
_cell.length_a   1.000
_cell.length_b   1.000
_cell.length_c   1.000
_cell.angle_alpha   90.00
_cell.angle_beta   90.00
_cell.angle_gamma   90.00
#
_symmetry.space_group_name_H-M   'P 1'
#
loop_
_entity.id
_entity.type
_entity.pdbx_description
1 polymer ?
#
loop_
_entity_poly.entity_id
_entity_poly.type
_entity_poly.pdbx_seq_one_letter_code
_entity_poly.pdbx_strand_id
1 'polypeptide(L)'
;MQSLDSYSSITSEIRFAMLSDAREMLNELNKRMTTLSLQERFEEAAEVRNRLGAYIRGSSRGERIRSLTKVEEILTLIRSGKTIELVMIRYGRLAATLTAPAENLASAISAISITAEVVEDDGTVLPASSHEVEVLLRYLERDNVELLEVKGQWARAVFGAGYARSQLEDLKALAQRNRYKEDFASSFERSRQR
;
A
#
# COMPACT_ATOMS: atom_id res chain seq x y z
N MET A 1 27.71 -1.25 21.46
CA MET A 1 27.65 -0.43 20.20
C MET A 1 27.47 -1.39 19.06
N GLN A 2 26.26 -1.47 18.50
CA GLN A 2 26.04 -2.24 17.25
C GLN A 2 26.78 -1.51 16.14
N SER A 3 27.57 -2.22 15.33
CA SER A 3 28.32 -1.63 14.23
C SER A 3 27.34 -1.17 13.13
N LEU A 4 27.69 -0.10 12.41
CA LEU A 4 26.93 0.39 11.25
C LEU A 4 26.68 -0.73 10.23
N ASP A 5 27.59 -1.68 10.12
CA ASP A 5 27.48 -2.83 9.21
C ASP A 5 26.39 -3.81 9.65
N SER A 6 26.21 -4.05 10.96
CA SER A 6 25.13 -4.92 11.45
C SER A 6 23.76 -4.27 11.27
N TYR A 7 23.66 -2.94 11.36
CA TYR A 7 22.43 -2.21 11.11
C TYR A 7 22.06 -2.24 9.61
N SER A 8 23.04 -2.06 8.72
CA SER A 8 22.81 -2.12 7.27
C SER A 8 22.40 -3.51 6.79
N SER A 9 22.97 -4.58 7.38
CA SER A 9 22.57 -5.96 7.11
C SER A 9 21.13 -6.21 7.54
N ILE A 10 20.76 -5.85 8.76
CA ILE A 10 19.38 -6.01 9.28
C ILE A 10 18.38 -5.22 8.43
N THR A 11 18.70 -3.97 8.05
CA THR A 11 17.82 -3.16 7.21
C THR A 11 17.67 -3.73 5.82
N SER A 12 18.73 -4.29 5.23
CA SER A 12 18.67 -4.96 3.92
C SER A 12 17.87 -6.26 3.97
N GLU A 13 17.99 -7.06 5.03
CA GLU A 13 17.20 -8.26 5.25
C GLU A 13 15.70 -7.94 5.44
N ILE A 14 15.38 -6.92 6.26
CA ILE A 14 14.00 -6.44 6.41
C ILE A 14 13.46 -5.94 5.08
N ARG A 15 14.24 -5.14 4.35
CA ARG A 15 13.88 -4.66 3.03
C ARG A 15 13.63 -5.81 2.07
N PHE A 16 14.50 -6.81 2.02
CA PHE A 16 14.34 -8.00 1.20
C PHE A 16 13.09 -8.79 1.60
N ALA A 17 12.85 -9.03 2.90
CA ALA A 17 11.67 -9.72 3.40
C ALA A 17 10.35 -8.96 3.08
N MET A 18 10.38 -7.62 3.11
CA MET A 18 9.23 -6.79 2.72
C MET A 18 9.00 -6.74 1.20
N LEU A 19 10.02 -7.06 0.40
CA LEU A 19 10.02 -6.93 -1.06
C LEU A 19 9.92 -8.29 -1.78
N SER A 20 10.24 -9.38 -1.08
CA SER A 20 10.09 -10.74 -1.58
C SER A 20 8.66 -11.24 -1.36
N ASP A 21 8.44 -12.50 -1.72
CA ASP A 21 7.14 -13.15 -1.59
C ASP A 21 6.67 -13.17 -0.12
N ALA A 22 5.65 -12.38 0.18
CA ALA A 22 5.10 -12.28 1.53
C ALA A 22 4.51 -13.60 2.05
N ARG A 23 4.27 -14.59 1.18
CA ARG A 23 3.60 -15.87 1.50
C ARG A 23 4.38 -16.69 2.53
N GLU A 24 5.69 -16.75 2.42
CA GLU A 24 6.51 -17.54 3.33
C GLU A 24 6.43 -17.00 4.76
N MET A 25 6.65 -15.71 4.92
CA MET A 25 6.53 -15.02 6.22
C MET A 25 5.11 -15.12 6.81
N LEU A 26 4.10 -14.96 5.96
CA LEU A 26 2.69 -15.10 6.36
C LEU A 26 2.38 -16.52 6.87
N ASN A 27 2.85 -17.54 6.15
CA ASN A 27 2.65 -18.93 6.53
C ASN A 27 3.36 -19.27 7.85
N GLU A 28 4.56 -18.76 8.06
CA GLU A 28 5.32 -18.97 9.29
C GLU A 28 4.63 -18.31 10.50
N LEU A 29 4.24 -17.06 10.37
CA LEU A 29 3.53 -16.35 11.45
C LEU A 29 2.17 -16.98 11.76
N ASN A 30 1.44 -17.43 10.74
CA ASN A 30 0.17 -18.15 10.93
C ASN A 30 0.37 -19.48 11.64
N LYS A 31 1.37 -20.29 11.25
CA LYS A 31 1.71 -21.54 11.93
C LYS A 31 2.05 -21.30 13.41
N ARG A 32 2.87 -20.29 13.68
CA ARG A 32 3.25 -19.93 15.05
C ARG A 32 2.04 -19.50 15.88
N MET A 33 1.17 -18.67 15.33
CA MET A 33 -0.07 -18.22 15.98
C MET A 33 -0.97 -19.40 16.33
N THR A 34 -1.16 -20.35 15.37
CA THR A 34 -1.97 -21.56 15.58
C THR A 34 -1.37 -22.44 16.69
N THR A 35 -0.06 -22.66 16.68
CA THR A 35 0.62 -23.44 17.71
C THR A 35 0.44 -22.86 19.10
N LEU A 36 0.62 -21.53 19.24
CA LEU A 36 0.43 -20.84 20.52
C LEU A 36 -1.02 -20.91 21.00
N SER A 37 -1.99 -20.80 20.10
CA SER A 37 -3.41 -20.95 20.41
C SER A 37 -3.77 -22.35 20.89
N LEU A 38 -3.20 -23.39 20.28
CA LEU A 38 -3.37 -24.79 20.71
C LEU A 38 -2.74 -25.08 22.09
N GLN A 39 -1.71 -24.31 22.46
CA GLN A 39 -1.06 -24.37 23.78
C GLN A 39 -1.76 -23.46 24.82
N GLU A 40 -2.91 -22.88 24.49
CA GLU A 40 -3.66 -21.93 25.34
C GLU A 40 -2.86 -20.65 25.71
N ARG A 41 -1.77 -20.35 25.00
CA ARG A 41 -0.93 -19.17 25.17
C ARG A 41 -1.49 -17.99 24.38
N PHE A 42 -2.68 -17.56 24.76
CA PHE A 42 -3.46 -16.60 23.97
C PHE A 42 -2.85 -15.20 23.88
N GLU A 43 -2.15 -14.74 24.92
CA GLU A 43 -1.46 -13.44 24.89
C GLU A 43 -0.34 -13.42 23.86
N GLU A 44 0.47 -14.46 23.82
CA GLU A 44 1.56 -14.58 22.85
C GLU A 44 1.01 -14.78 21.42
N ALA A 45 -0.07 -15.52 21.27
CA ALA A 45 -0.76 -15.64 19.98
C ALA A 45 -1.30 -14.26 19.50
N ALA A 46 -1.80 -13.44 20.42
CA ALA A 46 -2.25 -12.08 20.12
C ALA A 46 -1.09 -11.16 19.68
N GLU A 47 0.08 -11.28 20.30
CA GLU A 47 1.29 -10.57 19.86
C GLU A 47 1.71 -10.95 18.44
N VAL A 48 1.75 -12.26 18.14
CA VAL A 48 2.08 -12.76 16.78
C VAL A 48 1.08 -12.22 15.77
N ARG A 49 -0.22 -12.24 16.08
CA ARG A 49 -1.26 -11.66 15.24
C ARG A 49 -1.04 -10.16 14.99
N ASN A 50 -0.67 -9.41 16.01
CA ASN A 50 -0.40 -7.97 15.89
C ASN A 50 0.83 -7.71 15.00
N ARG A 51 1.89 -8.51 15.12
CA ARG A 51 3.08 -8.47 14.25
C ARG A 51 2.72 -8.80 12.81
N LEU A 52 1.91 -9.84 12.58
CA LEU A 52 1.39 -10.20 11.26
C LEU A 52 0.62 -9.03 10.63
N GLY A 53 -0.28 -8.40 11.39
CA GLY A 53 -1.03 -7.25 10.91
C GLY A 53 -0.15 -6.04 10.57
N ALA A 54 0.90 -5.78 11.36
CA ALA A 54 1.86 -4.71 11.08
C ALA A 54 2.68 -5.00 9.82
N TYR A 55 3.14 -6.24 9.65
CA TYR A 55 3.86 -6.68 8.46
C TYR A 55 3.03 -6.51 7.18
N ILE A 56 1.78 -6.98 7.17
CA ILE A 56 0.86 -6.86 6.03
C ILE A 56 0.63 -5.39 5.67
N ARG A 57 0.39 -4.52 6.66
CA ARG A 57 0.19 -3.08 6.40
C ARG A 57 1.44 -2.44 5.82
N GLY A 58 2.62 -2.74 6.38
CA GLY A 58 3.90 -2.21 5.91
C GLY A 58 4.24 -2.66 4.49
N SER A 59 4.12 -3.96 4.21
CA SER A 59 4.38 -4.54 2.89
C SER A 59 3.42 -4.01 1.83
N SER A 60 2.11 -3.94 2.14
CA SER A 60 1.09 -3.39 1.24
C SER A 60 1.35 -1.92 0.92
N ARG A 61 1.76 -1.13 1.92
CA ARG A 61 2.15 0.26 1.73
C ARG A 61 3.39 0.37 0.83
N GLY A 62 4.41 -0.42 1.10
CA GLY A 62 5.64 -0.45 0.30
C GLY A 62 5.39 -0.84 -1.15
N GLU A 63 4.53 -1.81 -1.41
CA GLU A 63 4.12 -2.21 -2.77
C GLU A 63 3.38 -1.09 -3.52
N ARG A 64 2.45 -0.41 -2.84
CA ARG A 64 1.73 0.72 -3.44
C ARG A 64 2.68 1.84 -3.84
N ILE A 65 3.58 2.24 -2.94
CA ILE A 65 4.59 3.26 -3.20
C ILE A 65 5.42 2.84 -4.40
N ARG A 66 5.94 1.62 -4.40
CA ARG A 66 6.80 1.12 -5.47
C ARG A 66 6.10 0.99 -6.80
N SER A 67 4.82 0.63 -6.82
CA SER A 67 4.05 0.54 -8.06
C SER A 67 4.02 1.87 -8.82
N LEU A 68 3.94 3.01 -8.13
CA LEU A 68 3.93 4.33 -8.76
C LEU A 68 5.34 4.86 -9.06
N THR A 69 6.32 4.60 -8.17
CA THR A 69 7.70 5.08 -8.38
C THR A 69 8.45 4.37 -9.51
N LYS A 70 7.92 3.26 -10.02
CA LYS A 70 8.48 2.55 -11.19
C LYS A 70 7.88 2.97 -12.53
N VAL A 71 6.83 3.77 -12.50
CA VAL A 71 6.20 4.26 -13.73
C VAL A 71 6.94 5.50 -14.21
N GLU A 72 7.40 5.47 -15.45
CA GLU A 72 8.14 6.58 -16.04
C GLU A 72 7.30 7.86 -16.07
N GLU A 73 6.08 7.76 -16.57
CA GLU A 73 5.19 8.92 -16.72
C GLU A 73 3.72 8.49 -16.70
N ILE A 74 2.90 9.26 -16.00
CA ILE A 74 1.44 9.20 -16.05
C ILE A 74 0.94 10.59 -16.34
N LEU A 75 0.13 10.73 -17.40
CA LEU A 75 -0.60 11.94 -17.70
C LEU A 75 -2.08 11.71 -17.41
N THR A 76 -2.67 12.57 -16.60
CA THR A 76 -4.08 12.50 -16.21
C THR A 76 -4.83 13.76 -16.60
N LEU A 77 -6.15 13.63 -16.69
CA LEU A 77 -7.09 14.68 -17.02
C LEU A 77 -8.24 14.70 -16.00
N ILE A 78 -8.57 15.89 -15.50
CA ILE A 78 -9.85 16.14 -14.83
C ILE A 78 -10.62 17.15 -15.66
N ARG A 79 -11.92 16.88 -15.93
CA ARG A 79 -12.83 17.80 -16.61
C ARG A 79 -13.69 18.52 -15.59
N SER A 80 -13.69 19.86 -15.63
CA SER A 80 -14.51 20.70 -14.77
C SER A 80 -15.22 21.78 -15.60
N GLY A 81 -16.42 21.44 -16.05
CA GLY A 81 -17.21 22.33 -16.93
C GLY A 81 -16.48 22.66 -18.24
N LYS A 82 -16.09 23.93 -18.42
CA LYS A 82 -15.37 24.39 -19.61
C LYS A 82 -13.84 24.35 -19.47
N THR A 83 -13.33 23.88 -18.34
CA THR A 83 -11.89 23.79 -18.08
C THR A 83 -11.44 22.36 -17.89
N ILE A 84 -10.19 22.14 -18.19
CA ILE A 84 -9.47 20.88 -17.92
C ILE A 84 -8.30 21.14 -17.02
N GLU A 85 -8.01 20.18 -16.16
CA GLU A 85 -6.80 20.13 -15.38
C GLU A 85 -6.00 18.90 -15.80
N LEU A 86 -4.76 19.13 -16.21
CA LEU A 86 -3.78 18.09 -16.52
C LEU A 86 -2.80 17.96 -15.37
N VAL A 87 -2.50 16.74 -14.99
CA VAL A 87 -1.46 16.42 -14.01
C VAL A 87 -0.51 15.41 -14.59
N MET A 88 0.78 15.73 -14.57
CA MET A 88 1.87 14.85 -15.00
C MET A 88 2.64 14.35 -13.78
N ILE A 89 2.76 13.04 -13.70
CA ILE A 89 3.47 12.34 -12.63
C ILE A 89 4.62 11.57 -13.28
N ARG A 90 5.85 11.72 -12.76
CA ARG A 90 7.03 10.96 -13.20
C ARG A 90 7.68 10.28 -12.01
N TYR A 91 7.85 8.96 -12.07
CA TYR A 91 8.47 8.16 -11.00
C TYR A 91 7.88 8.43 -9.60
N GLY A 92 6.55 8.63 -9.54
CA GLY A 92 5.86 8.92 -8.29
C GLY A 92 5.99 10.35 -7.78
N ARG A 93 6.57 11.27 -8.57
CA ARG A 93 6.71 12.70 -8.27
C ARG A 93 5.75 13.52 -9.12
N LEU A 94 5.18 14.56 -8.55
CA LEU A 94 4.41 15.55 -9.30
C LEU A 94 5.36 16.37 -10.20
N ALA A 95 5.34 16.10 -11.50
CA ALA A 95 6.24 16.75 -12.46
C ALA A 95 5.67 18.06 -13.02
N ALA A 96 4.36 18.15 -13.23
CA ALA A 96 3.68 19.36 -13.66
C ALA A 96 2.18 19.30 -13.41
N THR A 97 1.56 20.47 -13.34
CA THR A 97 0.10 20.68 -13.44
C THR A 97 -0.19 21.79 -14.43
N LEU A 98 -1.28 21.68 -15.18
CA LEU A 98 -1.72 22.69 -16.13
C LEU A 98 -3.25 22.76 -16.16
N THR A 99 -3.80 23.97 -16.05
CA THR A 99 -5.24 24.22 -16.26
C THR A 99 -5.41 24.97 -17.56
N ALA A 100 -6.36 24.54 -18.40
CA ALA A 100 -6.63 25.12 -19.70
C ALA A 100 -8.15 25.05 -20.04
N PRO A 101 -8.62 25.83 -21.02
CA PRO A 101 -9.94 25.62 -21.62
C PRO A 101 -10.04 24.23 -22.24
N ALA A 102 -11.21 23.57 -22.15
CA ALA A 102 -11.42 22.20 -22.63
C ALA A 102 -11.18 22.06 -24.14
N GLU A 103 -11.45 23.11 -24.90
CA GLU A 103 -11.20 23.19 -26.36
C GLU A 103 -9.72 23.13 -26.73
N ASN A 104 -8.81 23.46 -25.78
CA ASN A 104 -7.37 23.53 -26.00
C ASN A 104 -6.62 22.26 -25.53
N LEU A 105 -7.31 21.11 -25.39
CA LEU A 105 -6.71 19.89 -24.84
C LEU A 105 -5.39 19.49 -25.53
N ALA A 106 -5.37 19.48 -26.87
CA ALA A 106 -4.18 19.04 -27.62
C ALA A 106 -2.96 19.96 -27.38
N SER A 107 -3.16 21.28 -27.37
CA SER A 107 -2.11 22.24 -27.08
C SER A 107 -1.68 22.20 -25.60
N ALA A 108 -2.60 21.97 -24.68
CA ALA A 108 -2.32 21.80 -23.26
C ALA A 108 -1.47 20.56 -22.97
N ILE A 109 -1.75 19.42 -23.64
CA ILE A 109 -0.92 18.20 -23.56
C ILE A 109 0.51 18.49 -24.05
N SER A 110 0.65 19.17 -25.17
CA SER A 110 1.97 19.53 -25.67
C SER A 110 2.71 20.48 -24.74
N ALA A 111 2.02 21.46 -24.17
CA ALA A 111 2.60 22.44 -23.25
C ALA A 111 3.06 21.78 -21.94
N ILE A 112 2.24 20.93 -21.31
CA ILE A 112 2.62 20.26 -20.06
C ILE A 112 3.81 19.32 -20.28
N SER A 113 3.90 18.63 -21.41
CA SER A 113 5.01 17.74 -21.73
C SER A 113 6.36 18.47 -21.85
N ILE A 114 6.34 19.72 -22.33
CA ILE A 114 7.55 20.56 -22.47
C ILE A 114 7.95 21.19 -21.15
N THR A 115 6.98 21.59 -20.32
CA THR A 115 7.22 22.33 -19.07
C THR A 115 7.41 21.46 -17.85
N ALA A 116 7.09 20.16 -17.95
CA ALA A 116 7.20 19.24 -16.83
C ALA A 116 8.63 19.04 -16.37
N GLU A 117 8.83 18.99 -15.06
CA GLU A 117 10.14 18.69 -14.46
C GLU A 117 10.70 17.36 -14.97
N VAL A 118 11.97 17.36 -15.32
CA VAL A 118 12.70 16.13 -15.67
C VAL A 118 13.00 15.41 -14.37
N VAL A 119 12.46 14.20 -14.21
CA VAL A 119 12.70 13.33 -13.07
C VAL A 119 13.45 12.11 -13.57
N GLU A 120 14.61 11.86 -13.00
CA GLU A 120 15.44 10.69 -13.32
C GLU A 120 15.34 9.67 -12.18
N ASP A 121 15.20 8.39 -12.53
CA ASP A 121 15.35 7.28 -11.59
C ASP A 121 16.75 6.69 -11.78
N ASP A 122 17.69 7.11 -10.93
CA ASP A 122 19.05 6.57 -10.90
C ASP A 122 19.15 5.25 -10.11
N GLY A 123 18.02 4.78 -9.56
CA GLY A 123 17.92 3.54 -8.78
C GLY A 123 18.56 3.61 -7.39
N THR A 124 19.15 4.72 -6.99
CA THR A 124 19.84 4.88 -5.70
C THR A 124 18.92 5.43 -4.62
N VAL A 125 18.13 6.44 -4.94
CA VAL A 125 17.15 7.08 -4.04
C VAL A 125 15.80 7.17 -4.75
N LEU A 126 14.73 6.99 -4.01
CA LEU A 126 13.38 7.18 -4.57
C LEU A 126 13.24 8.65 -5.03
N PRO A 127 12.84 8.91 -6.29
CA PRO A 127 12.69 10.27 -6.82
C PRO A 127 11.67 11.12 -6.06
N ALA A 128 10.71 10.47 -5.40
CA ALA A 128 9.65 11.11 -4.61
C ALA A 128 9.63 10.61 -3.16
N SER A 129 9.19 11.47 -2.24
CA SER A 129 8.95 11.07 -0.86
C SER A 129 7.76 10.10 -0.77
N SER A 130 7.78 9.18 0.21
CA SER A 130 6.65 8.26 0.44
C SER A 130 5.33 9.00 0.66
N HIS A 131 5.37 10.18 1.27
CA HIS A 131 4.18 10.99 1.51
C HIS A 131 3.61 11.56 0.21
N GLU A 132 4.44 12.10 -0.65
CA GLU A 132 4.06 12.60 -1.98
C GLU A 132 3.43 11.49 -2.82
N VAL A 133 4.07 10.32 -2.87
CA VAL A 133 3.54 9.15 -3.58
C VAL A 133 2.15 8.74 -3.06
N GLU A 134 1.94 8.76 -1.75
CA GLU A 134 0.64 8.44 -1.17
C GLU A 134 -0.45 9.47 -1.50
N VAL A 135 -0.10 10.75 -1.58
CA VAL A 135 -1.02 11.81 -2.02
C VAL A 135 -1.39 11.58 -3.49
N LEU A 136 -0.42 11.30 -4.34
CA LEU A 136 -0.65 11.03 -5.76
C LEU A 136 -1.45 9.74 -6.00
N LEU A 137 -1.20 8.68 -5.22
CA LEU A 137 -2.01 7.46 -5.29
C LEU A 137 -3.48 7.73 -4.93
N ARG A 138 -3.74 8.54 -3.90
CA ARG A 138 -5.11 8.94 -3.54
C ARG A 138 -5.75 9.85 -4.59
N TYR A 139 -4.96 10.69 -5.25
CA TYR A 139 -5.41 11.48 -6.37
C TYR A 139 -5.85 10.59 -7.53
N LEU A 140 -5.02 9.61 -7.93
CA LEU A 140 -5.30 8.66 -9.01
C LEU A 140 -6.48 7.71 -8.73
N GLU A 141 -6.88 7.55 -7.47
CA GLU A 141 -8.03 6.73 -7.05
C GLU A 141 -9.37 7.50 -7.10
N ARG A 142 -9.39 8.78 -7.49
CA ARG A 142 -10.62 9.56 -7.61
C ARG A 142 -11.40 9.18 -8.87
N ASP A 143 -12.72 9.09 -8.77
CA ASP A 143 -13.60 8.70 -9.88
C ASP A 143 -13.57 9.66 -11.08
N ASN A 144 -13.19 10.93 -10.85
CA ASN A 144 -13.15 11.97 -11.87
C ASN A 144 -11.78 12.15 -12.53
N VAL A 145 -10.80 11.30 -12.22
CA VAL A 145 -9.46 11.32 -12.82
C VAL A 145 -9.43 10.34 -13.99
N GLU A 146 -9.26 10.88 -15.18
CA GLU A 146 -9.08 10.10 -16.42
C GLU A 146 -7.58 9.93 -16.70
N LEU A 147 -7.15 8.71 -16.99
CA LEU A 147 -5.79 8.42 -17.46
C LEU A 147 -5.71 8.68 -18.97
N LEU A 148 -4.89 9.64 -19.40
CA LEU A 148 -4.67 9.91 -20.81
C LEU A 148 -3.53 9.08 -21.39
N GLU A 149 -2.42 8.99 -20.66
CA GLU A 149 -1.21 8.27 -21.08
C GLU A 149 -0.49 7.67 -19.88
N VAL A 150 0.08 6.48 -20.07
CA VAL A 150 0.97 5.83 -19.11
C VAL A 150 2.17 5.31 -19.87
N LYS A 151 3.38 5.82 -19.55
CA LYS A 151 4.65 5.30 -20.06
C LYS A 151 5.26 4.36 -19.02
N GLY A 152 5.72 3.21 -19.51
CA GLY A 152 6.22 2.15 -18.64
C GLY A 152 5.12 1.21 -18.16
N GLN A 153 5.42 0.38 -17.14
CA GLN A 153 4.50 -0.60 -16.60
C GLN A 153 4.00 -0.16 -15.23
N TRP A 154 2.69 0.03 -15.13
CA TRP A 154 2.04 0.24 -13.85
C TRP A 154 1.37 -1.06 -13.40
N ALA A 155 2.11 -1.87 -12.67
CA ALA A 155 1.67 -3.17 -12.22
C ALA A 155 1.82 -3.31 -10.70
N ARG A 156 0.87 -4.03 -10.09
CA ARG A 156 1.00 -4.54 -8.72
C ARG A 156 1.38 -6.01 -8.77
N ALA A 157 2.21 -6.45 -7.82
CA ALA A 157 2.49 -7.88 -7.68
C ALA A 157 1.19 -8.66 -7.39
N VAL A 158 0.90 -9.68 -8.21
CA VAL A 158 -0.35 -10.48 -8.11
C VAL A 158 -0.44 -11.22 -6.77
N PHE A 159 0.70 -11.59 -6.17
CA PHE A 159 0.80 -12.28 -4.89
C PHE A 159 1.44 -11.42 -3.79
N GLY A 160 1.36 -10.11 -3.93
CA GLY A 160 1.88 -9.21 -2.94
C GLY A 160 0.98 -9.08 -1.71
N ALA A 161 1.27 -8.09 -0.88
CA ALA A 161 0.54 -7.82 0.35
C ALA A 161 -0.97 -7.54 0.16
N GLY A 162 -1.44 -7.32 -1.09
CA GLY A 162 -2.86 -7.24 -1.41
C GLY A 162 -3.60 -8.56 -1.14
N TYR A 163 -2.98 -9.71 -1.46
CA TYR A 163 -3.51 -11.03 -1.11
C TYR A 163 -3.54 -11.25 0.41
N ALA A 164 -2.50 -10.79 1.10
CA ALA A 164 -2.41 -10.87 2.54
C ALA A 164 -3.45 -9.97 3.25
N ARG A 165 -3.90 -8.90 2.61
CA ARG A 165 -4.94 -8.01 3.15
C ARG A 165 -6.30 -8.70 3.23
N SER A 166 -6.69 -9.48 2.23
CA SER A 166 -7.92 -10.28 2.30
C SER A 166 -7.87 -11.30 3.44
N GLN A 167 -6.73 -11.96 3.63
CA GLN A 167 -6.54 -12.88 4.77
C GLN A 167 -6.60 -12.16 6.13
N LEU A 168 -6.12 -10.91 6.22
CA LEU A 168 -6.23 -10.13 7.44
C LEU A 168 -7.68 -9.73 7.75
N GLU A 169 -8.47 -9.44 6.74
CA GLU A 169 -9.90 -9.15 6.88
C GLU A 169 -10.67 -10.40 7.32
N ASP A 170 -10.35 -11.56 6.76
CA ASP A 170 -10.89 -12.86 7.18
C ASP A 170 -10.53 -13.19 8.63
N LEU A 171 -9.27 -12.94 9.04
CA LEU A 171 -8.83 -13.13 10.43
C LEU A 171 -9.51 -12.16 11.40
N LYS A 172 -9.77 -10.93 11.01
CA LYS A 172 -10.55 -9.97 11.80
C LYS A 172 -12.01 -10.39 11.94
N ALA A 173 -12.61 -10.86 10.86
CA ALA A 173 -13.99 -11.35 10.87
C ALA A 173 -14.12 -12.59 11.76
N LEU A 174 -13.16 -13.52 11.73
CA LEU A 174 -13.10 -14.68 12.63
C LEU A 174 -12.91 -14.28 14.08
N ALA A 175 -12.05 -13.30 14.37
CA ALA A 175 -11.84 -12.82 15.73
C ALA A 175 -13.08 -12.09 16.29
N GLN A 176 -13.81 -11.34 15.48
CA GLN A 176 -15.09 -10.74 15.86
C GLN A 176 -16.16 -11.80 16.13
N ARG A 177 -16.27 -12.83 15.29
CA ARG A 177 -17.20 -13.95 15.48
C ARG A 177 -16.94 -14.72 16.77
N ASN A 178 -15.69 -14.89 17.16
CA ASN A 178 -15.33 -15.56 18.41
C ASN A 178 -15.67 -14.71 19.65
N ARG A 179 -15.46 -13.40 19.62
CA ARG A 179 -15.91 -12.48 20.70
C ARG A 179 -17.43 -12.54 20.89
N TYR A 180 -18.20 -12.50 19.81
CA TYR A 180 -19.65 -12.63 19.89
C TYR A 180 -20.10 -13.94 20.56
N LYS A 181 -19.39 -15.06 20.29
CA LYS A 181 -19.70 -16.36 20.92
C LYS A 181 -19.36 -16.36 22.42
N GLU A 182 -18.24 -15.77 22.82
CA GLU A 182 -17.84 -15.65 24.23
C GLU A 182 -18.77 -14.74 25.02
N ASP A 183 -19.15 -13.59 24.46
CA ASP A 183 -20.11 -12.66 25.07
C ASP A 183 -21.50 -13.29 25.18
N PHE A 184 -21.93 -14.07 24.20
CA PHE A 184 -23.20 -14.78 24.23
C PHE A 184 -23.19 -15.90 25.29
N ALA A 185 -22.12 -16.70 25.35
CA ALA A 185 -21.96 -17.76 26.34
C ALA A 185 -21.97 -17.19 27.79
N SER A 186 -21.21 -16.10 28.01
CA SER A 186 -21.16 -15.44 29.33
C SER A 186 -22.44 -14.73 29.73
N SER A 187 -23.27 -14.30 28.76
CA SER A 187 -24.59 -13.74 29.02
C SER A 187 -25.62 -14.82 29.40
N PHE A 188 -25.49 -16.00 28.82
CA PHE A 188 -26.35 -17.15 29.08
C PHE A 188 -26.08 -17.76 30.46
N GLU A 189 -24.81 -17.83 30.88
CA GLU A 189 -24.44 -18.28 32.23
C GLU A 189 -24.95 -17.32 33.33
N ARG A 190 -24.86 -16.01 33.10
CA ARG A 190 -25.41 -14.99 34.02
C ARG A 190 -26.95 -15.04 34.14
N SER A 191 -27.66 -15.47 33.11
CA SER A 191 -29.12 -15.62 33.13
C SER A 191 -29.60 -16.89 33.87
N ARG A 192 -28.72 -17.88 34.02
CA ARG A 192 -29.01 -19.15 34.74
C ARG A 192 -28.76 -19.08 36.24
N GLN A 193 -28.06 -18.02 36.71
CA GLN A 193 -27.75 -17.82 38.13
C GLN A 193 -28.73 -16.85 38.84
N ARG A 194 -29.76 -16.40 38.15
CA ARG A 194 -30.91 -15.66 38.74
C ARG A 194 -32.17 -16.52 38.76
#